data_9a07966a52f1e649a14404d2fad8c8d3
#
_entry.id   9a07966a52f1e649a14404d2fad8c8d3
#
_cell.length_a   1.000
_cell.length_b   1.000
_cell.length_c   1.000
_cell.angle_alpha   90.00
_cell.angle_beta   90.00
_cell.angle_gamma   90.00
#
_symmetry.space_group_name_H-M   'P 1'
#
loop_
_entity.id
_entity.type
_entity.pdbx_description
1 polymer ?
#
loop_
_entity_poly.entity_id
_entity_poly.type
_entity_poly.pdbx_seq_one_letter_code
_entity_poly.pdbx_strand_id
1 'polypeptide(L)'
;MKAHLRWMLLASAIVTTALGSPRLLRVLRADSSLPQIQLNADSIAPRPIEELTGRNVTRDYAYAWRDLAAALYNNNAGALDAYFTGFAKDNFAQRIADQKRIGLHTRYIDHGHQVKAFFYSPDGGEMQLLDKARVEIQILDGSKVIHSENASQNYLVLMTPGADRWFVRSLAPAAQEF
;
A
#
# COMPACT_ATOMS: atom_id res chain seq x y z
N MET A 1 63.36 44.71 -28.42
CA MET A 1 62.26 44.97 -29.37
C MET A 1 61.22 43.83 -29.30
N LYS A 2 60.01 44.15 -28.81
CA LYS A 2 58.65 43.70 -29.27
C LYS A 2 58.47 42.16 -29.30
N ALA A 3 57.41 41.56 -28.84
CA ALA A 3 56.02 41.98 -28.55
C ALA A 3 55.31 40.96 -27.64
N HIS A 4 54.41 41.45 -26.89
CA HIS A 4 53.46 40.72 -26.02
C HIS A 4 52.47 39.92 -26.85
N LEU A 5 52.20 38.63 -26.45
CA LEU A 5 50.99 37.95 -26.88
C LEU A 5 50.28 37.34 -25.67
N ARG A 6 49.19 37.99 -25.29
CA ARG A 6 48.26 37.55 -24.23
C ARG A 6 47.47 36.34 -24.74
N TRP A 7 47.52 35.22 -24.05
CA TRP A 7 46.61 34.10 -24.24
C TRP A 7 45.50 34.18 -23.21
N MET A 8 44.32 34.52 -23.68
CA MET A 8 43.07 34.37 -22.91
C MET A 8 42.69 32.91 -22.94
N LEU A 9 42.70 32.28 -21.77
CA LEU A 9 42.07 30.97 -21.56
C LEU A 9 40.58 31.19 -21.25
N LEU A 10 39.75 30.88 -22.24
CA LEU A 10 38.29 30.73 -22.05
C LEU A 10 38.04 29.39 -21.37
N ALA A 11 37.70 29.42 -20.07
CA ALA A 11 37.18 28.27 -19.36
C ALA A 11 35.72 28.09 -19.74
N SER A 12 35.43 27.13 -20.61
CA SER A 12 34.05 26.69 -20.88
C SER A 12 33.58 25.82 -19.73
N ALA A 13 32.70 26.38 -18.87
CA ALA A 13 31.94 25.60 -17.88
C ALA A 13 30.88 24.80 -18.59
N ILE A 14 31.04 23.49 -18.70
CA ILE A 14 30.02 22.57 -19.15
C ILE A 14 29.06 22.37 -17.97
N VAL A 15 27.93 23.04 -17.99
CA VAL A 15 26.79 22.78 -17.09
C VAL A 15 26.05 21.58 -17.65
N THR A 16 26.33 20.38 -17.13
CA THR A 16 25.54 19.19 -17.37
C THR A 16 24.27 19.28 -16.52
N THR A 17 23.20 19.82 -17.10
CA THR A 17 21.86 19.71 -16.56
C THR A 17 21.41 18.25 -16.70
N ALA A 18 21.48 17.49 -15.62
CA ALA A 18 20.83 16.18 -15.51
C ALA A 18 19.33 16.41 -15.54
N LEU A 19 18.72 16.29 -16.72
CA LEU A 19 17.28 16.17 -16.89
C LEU A 19 16.84 14.81 -16.36
N GLY A 20 16.63 14.72 -15.04
CA GLY A 20 15.98 13.59 -14.39
C GLY A 20 14.58 13.46 -14.96
N SER A 21 14.29 12.35 -15.63
CA SER A 21 13.01 12.09 -16.26
C SER A 21 11.87 12.25 -15.25
N PRO A 22 10.83 13.05 -15.54
CA PRO A 22 9.69 13.26 -14.62
C PRO A 22 8.90 11.97 -14.30
N ARG A 23 9.13 10.91 -15.09
CA ARG A 23 8.57 9.58 -14.84
C ARG A 23 9.17 8.88 -13.62
N LEU A 24 10.48 9.02 -13.36
CA LEU A 24 11.14 8.40 -12.19
C LEU A 24 10.63 9.01 -10.88
N LEU A 25 10.46 10.33 -10.83
CA LEU A 25 9.90 11.02 -9.66
C LEU A 25 8.44 10.66 -9.40
N ARG A 26 7.67 10.35 -10.44
CA ARG A 26 6.26 9.95 -10.29
C ARG A 26 6.12 8.52 -9.74
N VAL A 27 6.99 7.59 -10.14
CA VAL A 27 7.02 6.21 -9.62
C VAL A 27 7.43 6.19 -8.15
N LEU A 28 8.48 6.92 -7.76
CA LEU A 28 8.92 7.00 -6.36
C LEU A 28 7.88 7.67 -5.45
N ARG A 29 7.08 8.61 -5.98
CA ARG A 29 6.03 9.30 -5.22
C ARG A 29 4.75 8.46 -5.08
N ALA A 30 4.43 7.58 -6.03
CA ALA A 30 3.30 6.67 -5.95
C ALA A 30 3.54 5.57 -4.90
N ASP A 31 4.76 5.05 -4.79
CA ASP A 31 5.12 4.00 -3.82
C ASP A 31 5.18 4.49 -2.36
N SER A 32 5.20 5.80 -2.11
CA SER A 32 5.30 6.39 -0.76
C SER A 32 4.00 7.03 -0.25
N SER A 33 2.95 7.12 -1.07
CA SER A 33 1.66 7.66 -0.65
C SER A 33 0.83 6.59 0.07
N LEU A 34 0.17 6.99 1.16
CA LEU A 34 -0.82 6.12 1.79
C LEU A 34 -1.95 5.80 0.80
N PRO A 35 -2.45 4.56 0.78
CA PRO A 35 -3.64 4.19 0.04
C PRO A 35 -4.81 5.10 0.33
N GLN A 36 -5.57 5.46 -0.72
CA GLN A 36 -6.77 6.27 -0.56
C GLN A 36 -7.95 5.38 -0.21
N ILE A 37 -8.43 5.47 1.02
CA ILE A 37 -9.58 4.72 1.52
C ILE A 37 -10.80 5.63 1.54
N GLN A 38 -11.84 5.27 0.79
CA GLN A 38 -13.15 5.92 0.82
C GLN A 38 -14.12 5.05 1.61
N LEU A 39 -14.37 5.40 2.87
CA LEU A 39 -15.26 4.65 3.76
C LEU A 39 -16.69 5.17 3.65
N ASN A 40 -17.63 4.29 3.29
CA ASN A 40 -19.07 4.49 3.40
C ASN A 40 -19.59 3.68 4.59
N ALA A 41 -20.28 4.35 5.52
CA ALA A 41 -20.88 3.76 6.71
C ALA A 41 -22.39 4.06 6.84
N ASP A 42 -23.06 4.49 5.76
CA ASP A 42 -24.44 4.95 5.78
C ASP A 42 -25.45 3.86 6.17
N SER A 43 -25.12 2.59 5.95
CA SER A 43 -26.00 1.44 6.17
C SER A 43 -25.47 0.48 7.23
N ILE A 44 -24.60 0.94 8.12
CA ILE A 44 -24.01 0.09 9.14
C ILE A 44 -25.00 -0.23 10.26
N ALA A 45 -25.00 -1.47 10.72
CA ALA A 45 -25.81 -1.96 11.83
C ALA A 45 -25.01 -2.98 12.66
N PRO A 46 -25.42 -3.31 13.89
CA PRO A 46 -26.50 -2.69 14.68
C PRO A 46 -26.12 -1.36 15.32
N ARG A 47 -24.83 -0.99 15.32
CA ARG A 47 -24.31 0.24 15.93
C ARG A 47 -23.84 1.21 14.84
N PRO A 48 -24.18 2.50 14.90
CA PRO A 48 -23.59 3.52 14.03
C PRO A 48 -22.10 3.71 14.38
N ILE A 49 -21.32 4.12 13.38
CA ILE A 49 -19.91 4.48 13.60
C ILE A 49 -19.83 5.94 14.04
N GLU A 50 -19.17 6.19 15.17
CA GLU A 50 -18.79 7.52 15.59
C GLU A 50 -17.70 8.08 14.64
N GLU A 51 -17.71 9.37 14.42
CA GLU A 51 -16.80 10.04 13.47
C GLU A 51 -15.31 9.74 13.76
N LEU A 52 -14.91 9.73 15.03
CA LEU A 52 -13.54 9.40 15.44
C LEU A 52 -13.18 7.95 15.10
N THR A 53 -14.10 7.01 15.36
CA THR A 53 -13.93 5.60 15.01
C THR A 53 -13.78 5.42 13.52
N GLY A 54 -14.63 6.06 12.72
CA GLY A 54 -14.54 6.01 11.25
C GLY A 54 -13.21 6.53 10.73
N ARG A 55 -12.72 7.65 11.26
CA ARG A 55 -11.40 8.18 10.91
C ARG A 55 -10.26 7.22 11.29
N ASN A 56 -10.32 6.63 12.48
CA ASN A 56 -9.29 5.69 12.94
C ASN A 56 -9.27 4.42 12.09
N VAL A 57 -10.43 3.83 11.82
CA VAL A 57 -10.54 2.64 10.94
C VAL A 57 -9.98 2.95 9.55
N THR A 58 -10.37 4.07 8.94
CA THR A 58 -9.87 4.48 7.61
C THR A 58 -8.36 4.64 7.60
N ARG A 59 -7.81 5.33 8.60
CA ARG A 59 -6.36 5.54 8.75
C ARG A 59 -5.61 4.22 8.91
N ASP A 60 -6.06 3.38 9.84
CA ASP A 60 -5.36 2.15 10.20
C ASP A 60 -5.46 1.10 9.08
N TYR A 61 -6.57 1.09 8.34
CA TYR A 61 -6.72 0.27 7.15
C TYR A 61 -5.80 0.71 6.00
N ALA A 62 -5.62 2.02 5.81
CA ALA A 62 -4.64 2.54 4.85
C ALA A 62 -3.19 2.14 5.23
N TYR A 63 -2.86 2.22 6.50
CA TYR A 63 -1.56 1.75 6.98
C TYR A 63 -1.38 0.23 6.82
N ALA A 64 -2.43 -0.56 7.04
CA ALA A 64 -2.39 -2.00 6.82
C ALA A 64 -2.03 -2.33 5.35
N TRP A 65 -2.67 -1.69 4.38
CA TRP A 65 -2.36 -1.90 2.96
C TRP A 65 -0.94 -1.45 2.58
N ARG A 66 -0.48 -0.31 3.10
CA ARG A 66 0.91 0.13 2.92
C ARG A 66 1.91 -0.90 3.45
N ASP A 67 1.69 -1.40 4.67
CA ASP A 67 2.61 -2.32 5.31
C ASP A 67 2.54 -3.71 4.68
N LEU A 68 1.37 -4.13 4.17
CA LEU A 68 1.23 -5.33 3.35
C LEU A 68 2.05 -5.22 2.05
N ALA A 69 1.93 -4.10 1.33
CA ALA A 69 2.70 -3.87 0.12
C ALA A 69 4.22 -3.91 0.40
N ALA A 70 4.65 -3.28 1.49
CA ALA A 70 6.05 -3.30 1.92
C ALA A 70 6.51 -4.71 2.33
N ALA A 71 5.69 -5.46 3.05
CA ALA A 71 5.97 -6.83 3.49
C ALA A 71 6.17 -7.77 2.30
N LEU A 72 5.28 -7.70 1.31
CA LEU A 72 5.35 -8.50 0.08
C LEU A 72 6.56 -8.13 -0.78
N TYR A 73 6.83 -6.83 -0.95
CA TYR A 73 7.95 -6.37 -1.76
C TYR A 73 9.31 -6.74 -1.15
N ASN A 74 9.44 -6.60 0.17
CA ASN A 74 10.69 -6.85 0.88
C ASN A 74 10.86 -8.30 1.38
N ASN A 75 9.89 -9.19 1.13
CA ASN A 75 9.86 -10.54 1.70
C ASN A 75 10.04 -10.55 3.23
N ASN A 76 9.39 -9.60 3.91
CA ASN A 76 9.50 -9.37 5.35
C ASN A 76 8.12 -9.48 6.04
N ALA A 77 7.79 -10.66 6.53
CA ALA A 77 6.53 -10.89 7.25
C ALA A 77 6.41 -10.08 8.55
N GLY A 78 7.52 -9.68 9.19
CA GLY A 78 7.51 -8.86 10.40
C GLY A 78 6.86 -7.48 10.21
N ALA A 79 6.83 -6.95 8.98
CA ALA A 79 6.13 -5.69 8.69
C ALA A 79 4.60 -5.79 8.86
N LEU A 80 4.03 -7.00 8.89
CA LEU A 80 2.60 -7.21 9.15
C LEU A 80 2.20 -6.96 10.60
N ASP A 81 3.14 -7.04 11.55
CA ASP A 81 2.86 -6.99 13.00
C ASP A 81 2.20 -5.69 13.46
N ALA A 82 2.38 -4.62 12.69
CA ALA A 82 1.86 -3.31 13.04
C ALA A 82 0.34 -3.19 12.88
N TYR A 83 -0.25 -3.87 11.85
CA TYR A 83 -1.68 -3.69 11.51
C TYR A 83 -2.40 -4.99 11.17
N PHE A 84 -1.75 -6.15 11.21
CA PHE A 84 -2.37 -7.45 10.95
C PHE A 84 -2.33 -8.35 12.16
N THR A 85 -3.38 -9.16 12.33
CA THR A 85 -3.47 -10.20 13.37
C THR A 85 -4.27 -11.39 12.86
N GLY A 86 -4.26 -12.52 13.59
CA GLY A 86 -5.05 -13.70 13.28
C GLY A 86 -4.87 -14.21 11.84
N PHE A 87 -5.96 -14.62 11.22
CA PHE A 87 -5.92 -15.28 9.90
C PHE A 87 -5.29 -14.42 8.80
N ALA A 88 -5.52 -13.10 8.80
CA ALA A 88 -4.92 -12.24 7.80
C ALA A 88 -3.40 -12.23 7.89
N LYS A 89 -2.87 -12.10 9.12
CA LYS A 89 -1.43 -12.14 9.36
C LYS A 89 -0.82 -13.47 8.94
N ASP A 90 -1.43 -14.59 9.36
CA ASP A 90 -0.92 -15.93 9.09
C ASP A 90 -0.90 -16.24 7.59
N ASN A 91 -1.98 -15.91 6.87
CA ASN A 91 -2.08 -16.12 5.42
C ASN A 91 -1.05 -15.31 4.63
N PHE A 92 -0.87 -14.03 4.97
CA PHE A 92 0.14 -13.22 4.28
C PHE A 92 1.56 -13.59 4.68
N ALA A 93 1.82 -13.98 5.92
CA ALA A 93 3.13 -14.49 6.34
C ALA A 93 3.51 -15.75 5.56
N GLN A 94 2.57 -16.69 5.38
CA GLN A 94 2.78 -17.88 4.56
C GLN A 94 3.05 -17.51 3.10
N ARG A 95 2.27 -16.61 2.50
CA ARG A 95 2.49 -16.14 1.12
C ARG A 95 3.87 -15.50 0.95
N ILE A 96 4.30 -14.69 1.90
CA ILE A 96 5.63 -14.07 1.92
C ILE A 96 6.73 -15.13 2.02
N ALA A 97 6.57 -16.15 2.87
CA ALA A 97 7.52 -17.24 2.97
C ALA A 97 7.64 -18.04 1.66
N ASP A 98 6.51 -18.31 1.01
CA ASP A 98 6.48 -19.06 -0.26
C ASP A 98 7.15 -18.29 -1.39
N GLN A 99 6.83 -17.00 -1.58
CA GLN A 99 7.49 -16.20 -2.61
C GLN A 99 8.99 -16.01 -2.36
N LYS A 100 9.38 -15.84 -1.10
CA LYS A 100 10.80 -15.76 -0.70
C LYS A 100 11.56 -17.04 -1.04
N ARG A 101 10.94 -18.21 -0.81
CA ARG A 101 11.56 -19.54 -1.09
C ARG A 101 11.87 -19.73 -2.57
N ILE A 102 11.09 -19.14 -3.46
CA ILE A 102 11.31 -19.21 -4.92
C ILE A 102 11.99 -17.97 -5.49
N GLY A 103 12.47 -17.05 -4.64
CA GLY A 103 13.26 -15.88 -5.04
C GLY A 103 12.43 -14.76 -5.70
N LEU A 104 11.10 -14.79 -5.58
CA LEU A 104 10.23 -13.77 -6.15
C LEU A 104 9.83 -12.70 -5.13
N HIS A 105 9.33 -11.58 -5.64
CA HIS A 105 8.75 -10.48 -4.89
C HIS A 105 7.41 -10.09 -5.49
N THR A 106 6.49 -9.60 -4.67
CA THR A 106 5.24 -9.00 -5.17
C THR A 106 5.25 -7.51 -4.86
N ARG A 107 5.00 -6.68 -5.89
CA ARG A 107 4.77 -5.23 -5.73
C ARG A 107 3.30 -4.94 -5.94
N TYR A 108 2.69 -4.26 -4.99
CA TYR A 108 1.37 -3.66 -5.12
C TYR A 108 1.50 -2.18 -5.40
N ILE A 109 0.86 -1.70 -6.49
CA ILE A 109 0.69 -0.29 -6.80
C ILE A 109 -0.78 0.01 -6.58
N ASP A 110 -1.06 0.78 -5.54
CA ASP A 110 -2.42 1.07 -5.10
C ASP A 110 -3.06 2.16 -5.96
N HIS A 111 -4.31 1.92 -6.37
CA HIS A 111 -5.15 2.85 -7.15
C HIS A 111 -6.42 3.27 -6.39
N GLY A 112 -6.54 2.86 -5.12
CA GLY A 112 -7.59 3.27 -4.19
C GLY A 112 -8.58 2.16 -3.85
N HIS A 113 -9.27 2.40 -2.75
CA HIS A 113 -10.21 1.49 -2.11
C HIS A 113 -11.57 2.15 -1.93
N GLN A 114 -12.63 1.47 -2.33
CA GLN A 114 -14.01 1.81 -1.98
C GLN A 114 -14.46 0.84 -0.92
N VAL A 115 -14.63 1.33 0.29
CA VAL A 115 -14.92 0.51 1.47
C VAL A 115 -16.32 0.81 1.97
N LYS A 116 -17.14 -0.22 2.14
CA LYS A 116 -18.46 -0.15 2.75
C LYS A 116 -18.42 -0.87 4.09
N ALA A 117 -18.62 -0.15 5.19
CA ALA A 117 -18.87 -0.76 6.49
C ALA A 117 -20.32 -1.22 6.57
N PHE A 118 -20.56 -2.49 6.91
CA PHE A 118 -21.92 -3.04 6.97
C PHE A 118 -22.26 -3.65 8.33
N PHE A 119 -21.27 -3.94 9.15
CA PHE A 119 -21.46 -4.43 10.50
C PHE A 119 -20.49 -3.75 11.46
N TYR A 120 -21.00 -3.30 12.60
CA TYR A 120 -20.22 -2.86 13.75
C TYR A 120 -20.86 -3.40 15.02
N SER A 121 -20.10 -4.20 15.78
CA SER A 121 -20.64 -4.89 16.96
C SER A 121 -21.11 -3.90 18.03
N PRO A 122 -22.16 -4.25 18.82
CA PRO A 122 -22.69 -3.37 19.86
C PRO A 122 -21.66 -2.96 20.91
N ASP A 123 -20.73 -3.86 21.23
CA ASP A 123 -19.63 -3.64 22.18
C ASP A 123 -18.43 -2.89 21.58
N GLY A 124 -18.44 -2.65 20.26
CA GLY A 124 -17.33 -2.01 19.54
C GLY A 124 -16.12 -2.92 19.31
N GLY A 125 -16.23 -4.23 19.54
CA GLY A 125 -15.14 -5.18 19.48
C GLY A 125 -14.76 -5.66 18.07
N GLU A 126 -15.64 -5.45 17.08
CA GLU A 126 -15.36 -5.82 15.69
C GLU A 126 -16.13 -4.99 14.67
N MET A 127 -15.55 -4.83 13.50
CA MET A 127 -16.15 -4.17 12.36
C MET A 127 -15.91 -4.98 11.09
N GLN A 128 -16.97 -5.19 10.30
CA GLN A 128 -16.90 -5.89 9.02
C GLN A 128 -17.08 -4.90 7.87
N LEU A 129 -16.18 -5.01 6.91
CA LEU A 129 -16.12 -4.13 5.75
C LEU A 129 -16.15 -4.97 4.47
N LEU A 130 -16.77 -4.43 3.43
CA LEU A 130 -16.56 -4.85 2.05
C LEU A 130 -15.64 -3.82 1.39
N ASP A 131 -14.53 -4.26 0.84
CA ASP A 131 -13.55 -3.41 0.17
C ASP A 131 -13.44 -3.78 -1.31
N LYS A 132 -13.65 -2.81 -2.18
CA LYS A 132 -13.33 -2.90 -3.60
C LYS A 132 -11.97 -2.23 -3.82
N ALA A 133 -10.92 -3.03 -3.79
CA ALA A 133 -9.55 -2.59 -4.01
C ALA A 133 -9.23 -2.57 -5.51
N ARG A 134 -8.61 -1.49 -5.98
CA ARG A 134 -8.02 -1.39 -7.32
C ARG A 134 -6.53 -1.31 -7.17
N VAL A 135 -5.83 -2.32 -7.67
CA VAL A 135 -4.39 -2.44 -7.52
C VAL A 135 -3.75 -2.93 -8.83
N GLU A 136 -2.55 -2.48 -9.13
CA GLU A 136 -1.69 -3.15 -10.08
C GLU A 136 -0.78 -4.10 -9.28
N ILE A 137 -0.79 -5.39 -9.68
CA ILE A 137 0.01 -6.43 -9.06
C ILE A 137 1.15 -6.78 -9.99
N GLN A 138 2.38 -6.63 -9.52
CA GLN A 138 3.58 -6.99 -10.25
C GLN A 138 4.32 -8.11 -9.53
N ILE A 139 4.72 -9.16 -10.27
CA ILE A 139 5.64 -10.18 -9.78
C ILE A 139 7.02 -9.87 -10.32
N LEU A 140 8.02 -9.87 -9.44
CA LEU A 140 9.40 -9.52 -9.77
C LEU A 140 10.34 -10.71 -9.49
N ASP A 141 11.28 -10.92 -10.41
CA ASP A 141 12.49 -11.72 -10.22
C ASP A 141 13.67 -10.76 -10.08
N GLY A 142 14.18 -10.58 -8.85
CA GLY A 142 15.07 -9.50 -8.51
C GLY A 142 14.44 -8.13 -8.82
N SER A 143 15.05 -7.35 -9.72
CA SER A 143 14.53 -6.05 -10.18
C SER A 143 13.63 -6.13 -11.41
N LYS A 144 13.55 -7.31 -12.07
CA LYS A 144 12.82 -7.49 -13.33
C LYS A 144 11.37 -7.84 -13.07
N VAL A 145 10.44 -7.05 -13.60
CA VAL A 145 9.01 -7.41 -13.62
C VAL A 145 8.81 -8.53 -14.65
N ILE A 146 8.32 -9.68 -14.18
CA ILE A 146 8.04 -10.86 -15.02
C ILE A 146 6.55 -11.05 -15.28
N HIS A 147 5.69 -10.44 -14.46
CA HIS A 147 4.24 -10.38 -14.64
C HIS A 147 3.71 -9.06 -14.10
N SER A 148 2.69 -8.49 -14.77
CA SER A 148 1.94 -7.33 -14.29
C SER A 148 0.49 -7.45 -14.72
N GLU A 149 -0.42 -7.17 -13.77
CA GLU A 149 -1.86 -7.14 -14.04
C GLU A 149 -2.55 -6.03 -13.24
N ASN A 150 -3.57 -5.41 -13.84
CA ASN A 150 -4.49 -4.53 -13.12
C ASN A 150 -5.64 -5.37 -12.58
N ALA A 151 -5.79 -5.39 -11.27
CA ALA A 151 -6.83 -6.14 -10.58
C ALA A 151 -7.84 -5.20 -9.91
N SER A 152 -9.13 -5.53 -10.03
CA SER A 152 -10.20 -5.01 -9.18
C SER A 152 -10.71 -6.17 -8.37
N GLN A 153 -10.39 -6.19 -7.08
CA GLN A 153 -10.69 -7.31 -6.20
C GLN A 153 -11.59 -6.86 -5.06
N ASN A 154 -12.65 -7.64 -4.82
CA ASN A 154 -13.49 -7.45 -3.64
C ASN A 154 -12.97 -8.28 -2.47
N TYR A 155 -12.93 -7.67 -1.28
CA TYR A 155 -12.53 -8.32 -0.05
C TYR A 155 -13.61 -8.19 1.03
N LEU A 156 -13.84 -9.28 1.74
CA LEU A 156 -14.49 -9.26 3.04
C LEU A 156 -13.42 -9.07 4.11
N VAL A 157 -13.54 -8.01 4.89
CA VAL A 157 -12.56 -7.59 5.88
C VAL A 157 -13.16 -7.64 7.26
N LEU A 158 -12.48 -8.25 8.21
CA LEU A 158 -12.79 -8.15 9.63
C LEU A 158 -11.70 -7.34 10.31
N MET A 159 -12.09 -6.25 10.95
CA MET A 159 -11.20 -5.43 11.79
C MET A 159 -11.59 -5.53 13.26
N THR A 160 -10.57 -5.51 14.13
CA THR A 160 -10.74 -5.54 15.59
C THR A 160 -9.91 -4.42 16.23
N PRO A 161 -10.44 -3.72 17.26
CA PRO A 161 -9.67 -2.70 17.94
C PRO A 161 -8.59 -3.32 18.83
N GLY A 162 -7.42 -2.67 18.87
CA GLY A 162 -6.41 -2.86 19.89
C GLY A 162 -6.37 -1.68 20.86
N ALA A 163 -5.28 -1.55 21.62
CA ALA A 163 -5.16 -0.49 22.61
C ALA A 163 -5.11 0.92 21.97
N ASP A 164 -4.47 1.06 20.81
CA ASP A 164 -4.20 2.35 20.16
C ASP A 164 -4.57 2.41 18.67
N ARG A 165 -4.97 1.28 18.08
CA ARG A 165 -5.27 1.15 16.64
C ARG A 165 -6.21 0.01 16.34
N TRP A 166 -6.70 -0.01 15.08
CA TRP A 166 -7.46 -1.12 14.52
C TRP A 166 -6.53 -2.07 13.77
N PHE A 167 -6.78 -3.39 13.93
CA PHE A 167 -6.05 -4.45 13.25
C PHE A 167 -6.95 -5.15 12.24
N VAL A 168 -6.39 -5.49 11.08
CA VAL A 168 -7.00 -6.40 10.11
C VAL A 168 -6.81 -7.83 10.61
N ARG A 169 -7.89 -8.47 11.03
CA ARG A 169 -7.90 -9.85 11.54
C ARG A 169 -8.18 -10.89 10.46
N SER A 170 -9.01 -10.52 9.47
CA SER A 170 -9.28 -11.32 8.28
C SER A 170 -9.36 -10.40 7.06
N LEU A 171 -8.81 -10.84 5.95
CA LEU A 171 -8.89 -10.23 4.63
C LEU A 171 -9.03 -11.36 3.61
N ALA A 172 -10.24 -11.63 3.18
CA ALA A 172 -10.54 -12.74 2.29
C ALA A 172 -11.20 -12.24 0.99
N PRO A 173 -10.87 -12.82 -0.18
CA PRO A 173 -11.61 -12.52 -1.40
C PRO A 173 -13.11 -12.75 -1.21
N ALA A 174 -13.93 -11.80 -1.69
CA ALA A 174 -15.38 -11.89 -1.66
C ALA A 174 -15.92 -12.06 -3.08
N ALA A 175 -16.90 -12.96 -3.24
CA ALA A 175 -17.58 -13.15 -4.51
C ALA A 175 -18.70 -12.11 -4.77
N GLN A 176 -19.06 -11.32 -3.76
CA GLN A 176 -20.15 -10.34 -3.86
C GLN A 176 -19.63 -9.03 -4.49
N GLU A 177 -20.40 -8.53 -5.45
CA GLU A 177 -20.28 -7.15 -5.94
C GLU A 177 -21.02 -6.18 -5.01
N PHE A 178 -20.57 -4.93 -4.98
CA PHE A 178 -21.18 -3.83 -4.21
C PHE A 178 -22.49 -3.38 -4.84
#